data_3e4f5e4ea44f33b6122f66525341c98f
#
_entry.id   3e4f5e4ea44f33b6122f66525341c98f
#
_cell.length_a   1.000
_cell.length_b   1.000
_cell.length_c   1.000
_cell.angle_alpha   90.00
_cell.angle_beta   90.00
_cell.angle_gamma   90.00
#
_symmetry.space_group_name_H-M   'P 1'
#
loop_
_entity.id
_entity.type
_entity.pdbx_description
1 polymer ?
#
loop_
_entity_poly.entity_id
_entity_poly.type
_entity_poly.pdbx_seq_one_letter_code
_entity_poly.pdbx_strand_id
1 'polypeptide(L)'
;MLVLPAAAGASVDPGSALHAYMRGRLADGDGAPGLALNSYREALAGDPASLEVARRSYFQAVISGDMALALRSAAVLESDGLLPRDGTLLQIAGALNRKDWPGARLLVDRMVAEGNFAFLAPITRSWISVGEGRYAPPVIDPADRFASLARRYLDEHLAFQALRNGDLPNAQSAINRALALRTGEMDALRLIFAGQLAARGAKAEALALLPEKEANFAQARADIASGKALSLHGKALTAGQGFARLLTRLASDISSDGSTGTLGIRLARIAAFVDPDGPTAHIVAADLLSRAGHAAYAIEEARMVPAPGWYGALAQAELVEALAAAGKRAEAIGLARALAAVPDAEPERHVRLGQLLAQEKDFEGAASAFRTAQAGYPADAVPWALLLFEGSALEQGAHWNEARAVLERAARLAPNEPTVLNYLGYAQIERRQNMDAAVELLKKASALKPQDSSITDSLGWAQFVTGDIDAAVPMLERAAAGAPADATINEHLGDALWAAGRRYEARYAWRAAAVFAEGETAQRLAAKTREGMKPEYAAR
;
A
#
# COMPACT_ATOMS: atom_id res chain seq x y z
N MET A 1 17.17 -51.99 32.86
CA MET A 1 15.78 -51.69 32.56
C MET A 1 15.36 -50.57 33.47
N LEU A 2 15.63 -49.30 33.08
CA LEU A 2 15.23 -48.11 33.81
C LEU A 2 14.03 -47.54 33.06
N VAL A 3 12.88 -47.59 33.68
CA VAL A 3 11.63 -46.96 33.19
C VAL A 3 11.72 -45.49 33.58
N LEU A 4 11.88 -44.62 32.56
CA LEU A 4 11.69 -43.19 32.76
C LEU A 4 10.19 -42.92 32.91
N PRO A 5 9.75 -42.10 33.88
CA PRO A 5 8.36 -41.75 34.02
C PRO A 5 7.96 -40.81 32.84
N ALA A 6 6.86 -41.15 32.18
CA ALA A 6 6.20 -40.27 31.28
C ALA A 6 5.84 -38.97 32.00
N ALA A 7 6.27 -37.83 31.48
CA ALA A 7 5.84 -36.54 31.97
C ALA A 7 4.31 -36.47 31.81
N ALA A 8 3.61 -36.45 32.94
CA ALA A 8 2.18 -36.18 32.99
C ALA A 8 1.95 -34.77 32.42
N GLY A 9 1.38 -34.69 31.23
CA GLY A 9 0.89 -33.43 30.69
C GLY A 9 -0.13 -32.89 31.70
N ALA A 10 0.12 -31.70 32.21
CA ALA A 10 -0.86 -30.98 33.01
C ALA A 10 -2.16 -30.88 32.18
N SER A 11 -3.23 -31.48 32.67
CA SER A 11 -4.57 -31.32 32.08
C SER A 11 -4.95 -29.85 32.23
N VAL A 12 -4.84 -29.11 31.13
CA VAL A 12 -5.32 -27.73 31.11
C VAL A 12 -6.85 -27.78 31.25
N ASP A 13 -7.37 -27.00 32.18
CA ASP A 13 -8.81 -26.89 32.42
C ASP A 13 -9.53 -26.42 31.14
N PRO A 14 -10.49 -27.18 30.57
CA PRO A 14 -11.23 -26.76 29.39
C PRO A 14 -11.94 -25.41 29.55
N GLY A 15 -12.28 -25.01 30.79
CA GLY A 15 -12.80 -23.69 31.10
C GLY A 15 -11.80 -22.59 30.84
N SER A 16 -10.52 -22.81 31.09
CA SER A 16 -9.47 -21.82 30.84
C SER A 16 -9.21 -21.61 29.34
N ALA A 17 -9.26 -22.66 28.53
CA ALA A 17 -9.13 -22.58 27.07
C ALA A 17 -10.29 -21.78 26.45
N LEU A 18 -11.52 -22.01 26.88
CA LEU A 18 -12.70 -21.27 26.44
C LEU A 18 -12.60 -19.79 26.83
N HIS A 19 -12.22 -19.46 28.06
CA HIS A 19 -12.01 -18.09 28.49
C HIS A 19 -10.94 -17.38 27.67
N ALA A 20 -9.81 -18.04 27.40
CA ALA A 20 -8.75 -17.50 26.53
C ALA A 20 -9.27 -17.26 25.11
N TYR A 21 -10.04 -18.19 24.54
CA TYR A 21 -10.66 -18.01 23.22
C TYR A 21 -11.62 -16.81 23.18
N MET A 22 -12.52 -16.69 24.16
CA MET A 22 -13.46 -15.58 24.26
C MET A 22 -12.75 -14.22 24.37
N ARG A 23 -11.70 -14.16 25.20
CA ARG A 23 -10.83 -12.96 25.31
C ARG A 23 -10.19 -12.63 23.98
N GLY A 24 -9.69 -13.63 23.25
CA GLY A 24 -9.14 -13.45 21.90
C GLY A 24 -10.14 -12.88 20.92
N ARG A 25 -11.38 -13.38 20.95
CA ARG A 25 -12.47 -12.90 20.09
C ARG A 25 -12.87 -11.45 20.37
N LEU A 26 -12.92 -11.07 21.64
CA LEU A 26 -13.19 -9.68 22.03
C LEU A 26 -12.06 -8.76 21.58
N ALA A 27 -10.82 -9.14 21.85
CA ALA A 27 -9.64 -8.37 21.44
C ALA A 27 -9.55 -8.19 19.90
N ASP A 28 -9.94 -9.21 19.12
CA ASP A 28 -10.06 -9.10 17.67
C ASP A 28 -11.09 -8.03 17.26
N GLY A 29 -12.24 -8.02 17.90
CA GLY A 29 -13.31 -7.06 17.63
C GLY A 29 -12.93 -5.63 18.03
N ASP A 30 -12.14 -5.48 19.08
CA ASP A 30 -11.68 -4.19 19.61
C ASP A 30 -10.40 -3.67 18.92
N GLY A 31 -9.88 -4.36 17.90
CA GLY A 31 -8.65 -3.96 17.21
C GLY A 31 -7.39 -4.05 18.07
N ALA A 32 -7.34 -4.98 19.04
CA ALA A 32 -6.21 -5.24 19.92
C ALA A 32 -5.47 -6.54 19.52
N PRO A 33 -4.74 -6.57 18.38
CA PRO A 33 -4.25 -7.80 17.77
C PRO A 33 -3.20 -8.54 18.62
N GLY A 34 -2.38 -7.83 19.38
CA GLY A 34 -1.41 -8.44 20.29
C GLY A 34 -2.09 -9.22 21.42
N LEU A 35 -3.18 -8.70 21.99
CA LEU A 35 -3.98 -9.38 23.00
C LEU A 35 -4.72 -10.57 22.39
N ALA A 36 -5.27 -10.41 21.21
CA ALA A 36 -5.94 -11.48 20.47
C ALA A 36 -4.99 -12.65 20.22
N LEU A 37 -3.79 -12.39 19.70
CA LEU A 37 -2.75 -13.40 19.43
C LEU A 37 -2.35 -14.18 20.69
N ASN A 38 -2.07 -13.48 21.79
CA ASN A 38 -1.70 -14.11 23.06
C ASN A 38 -2.83 -14.99 23.57
N SER A 39 -4.04 -14.51 23.50
CA SER A 39 -5.23 -15.24 23.95
C SER A 39 -5.51 -16.48 23.09
N TYR A 40 -5.36 -16.41 21.77
CA TYR A 40 -5.47 -17.59 20.90
C TYR A 40 -4.34 -18.59 21.12
N ARG A 41 -3.12 -18.14 21.44
CA ARG A 41 -2.00 -19.03 21.80
C ARG A 41 -2.32 -19.82 23.07
N GLU A 42 -2.85 -19.15 24.09
CA GLU A 42 -3.30 -19.83 25.34
C GLU A 42 -4.46 -20.79 25.06
N ALA A 43 -5.45 -20.37 24.27
CA ALA A 43 -6.59 -21.21 23.94
C ALA A 43 -6.17 -22.48 23.18
N LEU A 44 -5.29 -22.37 22.20
CA LEU A 44 -4.78 -23.53 21.44
C LEU A 44 -3.85 -24.41 22.30
N ALA A 45 -3.17 -23.87 23.28
CA ALA A 45 -2.38 -24.65 24.25
C ALA A 45 -3.30 -25.44 25.19
N GLY A 46 -4.46 -24.88 25.56
CA GLY A 46 -5.45 -25.50 26.42
C GLY A 46 -6.34 -26.52 25.72
N ASP A 47 -6.61 -26.31 24.42
CA ASP A 47 -7.35 -27.24 23.55
C ASP A 47 -6.64 -27.41 22.20
N PRO A 48 -5.60 -28.26 22.15
CA PRO A 48 -4.72 -28.41 20.97
C PRO A 48 -5.41 -28.98 19.74
N ALA A 49 -6.60 -29.59 19.86
CA ALA A 49 -7.36 -30.18 18.76
C ALA A 49 -8.50 -29.29 18.27
N SER A 50 -8.72 -28.13 18.88
CA SER A 50 -9.82 -27.24 18.52
C SER A 50 -9.63 -26.62 17.14
N LEU A 51 -10.45 -27.03 16.19
CA LEU A 51 -10.44 -26.50 14.81
C LEU A 51 -10.80 -25.02 14.75
N GLU A 52 -11.77 -24.56 15.56
CA GLU A 52 -12.17 -23.15 15.56
C GLU A 52 -11.05 -22.25 16.13
N VAL A 53 -10.41 -22.68 17.21
CA VAL A 53 -9.24 -21.98 17.77
C VAL A 53 -8.08 -21.99 16.76
N ALA A 54 -7.76 -23.15 16.18
CA ALA A 54 -6.70 -23.28 15.20
C ALA A 54 -6.92 -22.36 13.99
N ARG A 55 -8.14 -22.27 13.48
CA ARG A 55 -8.49 -21.41 12.35
C ARG A 55 -8.22 -19.94 12.65
N ARG A 56 -8.69 -19.43 13.80
CA ARG A 56 -8.44 -18.06 14.23
C ARG A 56 -6.97 -17.80 14.48
N SER A 57 -6.33 -18.71 15.23
CA SER A 57 -4.90 -18.62 15.52
C SER A 57 -4.06 -18.57 14.27
N TYR A 58 -4.38 -19.37 13.23
CA TYR A 58 -3.64 -19.39 11.98
C TYR A 58 -3.54 -18.00 11.33
N PHE A 59 -4.69 -17.37 11.10
CA PHE A 59 -4.74 -16.08 10.42
C PHE A 59 -4.05 -14.97 11.22
N GLN A 60 -4.32 -14.90 12.53
CA GLN A 60 -3.69 -13.91 13.39
C GLN A 60 -2.18 -14.14 13.53
N ALA A 61 -1.74 -15.39 13.66
CA ALA A 61 -0.34 -15.74 13.79
C ALA A 61 0.45 -15.41 12.52
N VAL A 62 -0.08 -15.68 11.33
CA VAL A 62 0.61 -15.32 10.08
C VAL A 62 0.73 -13.82 9.92
N ILE A 63 -0.36 -13.05 10.17
CA ILE A 63 -0.33 -11.59 10.07
C ILE A 63 0.64 -10.97 11.09
N SER A 64 0.65 -11.46 12.34
CA SER A 64 1.57 -10.97 13.38
C SER A 64 3.00 -11.44 13.24
N GLY A 65 3.26 -12.49 12.44
CA GLY A 65 4.60 -13.10 12.27
C GLY A 65 4.93 -14.21 13.29
N ASP A 66 3.97 -14.66 14.10
CA ASP A 66 4.17 -15.83 14.96
C ASP A 66 4.06 -17.14 14.14
N MET A 67 5.10 -17.42 13.36
CA MET A 67 5.12 -18.58 12.47
C MET A 67 5.13 -19.92 13.21
N ALA A 68 5.58 -19.94 14.46
CA ALA A 68 5.51 -21.15 15.30
C ALA A 68 4.05 -21.48 15.64
N LEU A 69 3.25 -20.50 16.03
CA LEU A 69 1.82 -20.67 16.24
C LEU A 69 1.08 -20.98 14.93
N ALA A 70 1.44 -20.30 13.85
CA ALA A 70 0.86 -20.52 12.54
C ALA A 70 1.06 -21.97 12.05
N LEU A 71 2.27 -22.52 12.18
CA LEU A 71 2.58 -23.91 11.81
C LEU A 71 1.83 -24.93 12.67
N ARG A 72 1.73 -24.68 14.00
CA ARG A 72 0.93 -25.55 14.88
C ARG A 72 -0.55 -25.53 14.48
N SER A 73 -1.09 -24.35 14.24
CA SER A 73 -2.48 -24.18 13.79
C SER A 73 -2.74 -24.84 12.43
N ALA A 74 -1.78 -24.71 11.50
CA ALA A 74 -1.84 -25.36 10.19
C ALA A 74 -1.90 -26.90 10.32
N ALA A 75 -1.12 -27.49 11.21
CA ALA A 75 -1.12 -28.94 11.44
C ALA A 75 -2.47 -29.44 11.96
N VAL A 76 -3.11 -28.70 12.87
CA VAL A 76 -4.45 -29.03 13.37
C VAL A 76 -5.50 -28.93 12.26
N LEU A 77 -5.45 -27.89 11.47
CA LEU A 77 -6.40 -27.70 10.35
C LEU A 77 -6.21 -28.72 9.22
N GLU A 78 -4.99 -29.18 9.00
CA GLU A 78 -4.66 -30.17 7.98
C GLU A 78 -5.29 -31.53 8.29
N SER A 79 -5.32 -31.96 9.57
CA SER A 79 -5.88 -33.26 9.98
C SER A 79 -7.36 -33.43 9.60
N ASP A 80 -8.07 -32.32 9.44
CA ASP A 80 -9.50 -32.28 9.09
C ASP A 80 -9.77 -31.72 7.69
N GLY A 81 -8.73 -31.55 6.86
CA GLY A 81 -8.87 -31.05 5.49
C GLY A 81 -9.30 -29.59 5.39
N LEU A 82 -9.09 -28.80 6.45
CA LEU A 82 -9.47 -27.39 6.56
C LEU A 82 -8.29 -26.43 6.42
N LEU A 83 -7.14 -26.91 5.97
CA LEU A 83 -5.93 -26.08 5.79
C LEU A 83 -6.21 -24.94 4.81
N PRO A 84 -5.93 -23.67 5.16
CA PRO A 84 -6.03 -22.55 4.24
C PRO A 84 -5.14 -22.76 3.00
N ARG A 85 -5.51 -22.18 1.85
CA ARG A 85 -4.78 -22.38 0.58
C ARG A 85 -3.29 -22.03 0.67
N ASP A 86 -2.93 -21.02 1.45
CA ASP A 86 -1.55 -20.62 1.73
C ASP A 86 -0.85 -21.48 2.79
N GLY A 87 -1.57 -22.35 3.49
CA GLY A 87 -1.02 -23.18 4.55
C GLY A 87 0.04 -24.17 4.06
N THR A 88 -0.14 -24.75 2.88
CA THR A 88 0.87 -25.62 2.26
C THR A 88 2.15 -24.85 1.93
N LEU A 89 2.06 -23.56 1.51
CA LEU A 89 3.24 -22.72 1.29
C LEU A 89 3.98 -22.44 2.60
N LEU A 90 3.24 -22.19 3.71
CA LEU A 90 3.83 -22.05 5.04
C LEU A 90 4.56 -23.33 5.49
N GLN A 91 3.97 -24.50 5.22
CA GLN A 91 4.61 -25.78 5.57
C GLN A 91 5.87 -26.04 4.73
N ILE A 92 5.84 -25.70 3.41
CA ILE A 92 7.03 -25.73 2.54
C ILE A 92 8.11 -24.81 3.14
N ALA A 93 7.76 -23.59 3.52
CA ALA A 93 8.66 -22.63 4.18
C ALA A 93 9.31 -23.24 5.42
N GLY A 94 8.52 -23.87 6.28
CA GLY A 94 9.02 -24.56 7.47
C GLY A 94 9.94 -25.74 7.15
N ALA A 95 9.66 -26.51 6.11
CA ALA A 95 10.52 -27.62 5.66
C ALA A 95 11.86 -27.09 5.11
N LEU A 96 11.83 -26.01 4.29
CA LEU A 96 13.05 -25.38 3.76
C LEU A 96 13.95 -24.85 4.88
N ASN A 97 13.38 -24.21 5.92
CA ASN A 97 14.13 -23.71 7.06
C ASN A 97 14.82 -24.83 7.85
N ARG A 98 14.19 -26.01 7.93
CA ARG A 98 14.77 -27.21 8.55
C ARG A 98 15.69 -27.99 7.62
N LYS A 99 15.81 -27.59 6.35
CA LYS A 99 16.51 -28.31 5.27
C LYS A 99 15.96 -29.73 5.05
N ASP A 100 14.68 -29.91 5.30
CA ASP A 100 13.93 -31.13 5.04
C ASP A 100 13.51 -31.17 3.55
N TRP A 101 14.46 -31.52 2.67
CA TRP A 101 14.23 -31.53 1.23
C TRP A 101 13.20 -32.58 0.80
N PRO A 102 13.22 -33.83 1.34
CA PRO A 102 12.19 -34.82 1.05
C PRO A 102 10.80 -34.36 1.46
N GLY A 103 10.66 -33.83 2.68
CA GLY A 103 9.39 -33.26 3.16
C GLY A 103 8.90 -32.10 2.30
N ALA A 104 9.81 -31.20 1.92
CA ALA A 104 9.46 -30.09 1.02
C ALA A 104 8.95 -30.58 -0.34
N ARG A 105 9.53 -31.65 -0.93
CA ARG A 105 9.05 -32.24 -2.18
C ARG A 105 7.64 -32.81 -2.05
N LEU A 106 7.38 -33.58 -1.00
CA LEU A 106 6.03 -34.12 -0.73
C LEU A 106 4.98 -33.00 -0.59
N LEU A 107 5.33 -31.90 0.07
CA LEU A 107 4.46 -30.75 0.18
C LEU A 107 4.20 -30.05 -1.15
N VAL A 108 5.20 -29.98 -2.04
CA VAL A 108 5.00 -29.45 -3.41
C VAL A 108 4.12 -30.39 -4.22
N ASP A 109 4.29 -31.71 -4.10
CA ASP A 109 3.43 -32.68 -4.80
C ASP A 109 1.97 -32.57 -4.32
N ARG A 110 1.75 -32.38 -3.02
CA ARG A 110 0.44 -32.07 -2.45
C ARG A 110 -0.14 -30.77 -3.00
N MET A 111 0.64 -29.70 -3.02
CA MET A 111 0.24 -28.40 -3.58
C MET A 111 -0.26 -28.52 -5.02
N VAL A 112 0.40 -29.37 -5.83
CA VAL A 112 -0.01 -29.66 -7.22
C VAL A 112 -1.31 -30.48 -7.24
N ALA A 113 -1.42 -31.52 -6.41
CA ALA A 113 -2.61 -32.37 -6.34
C ALA A 113 -3.87 -31.60 -5.90
N GLU A 114 -3.71 -30.67 -4.96
CA GLU A 114 -4.78 -29.78 -4.49
C GLU A 114 -5.12 -28.67 -5.50
N GLY A 115 -4.24 -28.39 -6.47
CA GLY A 115 -4.36 -27.29 -7.42
C GLY A 115 -4.13 -25.91 -6.79
N ASN A 116 -3.69 -25.85 -5.54
CA ASN A 116 -3.41 -24.62 -4.80
C ASN A 116 -2.01 -24.11 -5.16
N PHE A 117 -1.90 -22.96 -5.83
CA PHE A 117 -0.60 -22.41 -6.28
C PHE A 117 0.26 -23.37 -7.11
N ALA A 118 -0.35 -24.36 -7.76
CA ALA A 118 0.36 -25.40 -8.54
C ALA A 118 1.34 -24.82 -9.59
N PHE A 119 1.05 -23.62 -10.12
CA PHE A 119 1.91 -22.92 -11.06
C PHE A 119 3.29 -22.54 -10.49
N LEU A 120 3.46 -22.50 -9.17
CA LEU A 120 4.74 -22.26 -8.51
C LEU A 120 5.62 -23.52 -8.43
N ALA A 121 5.04 -24.70 -8.62
CA ALA A 121 5.73 -25.98 -8.41
C ALA A 121 7.03 -26.15 -9.22
N PRO A 122 7.10 -25.80 -10.52
CA PRO A 122 8.35 -25.95 -11.28
C PRO A 122 9.50 -25.14 -10.67
N ILE A 123 9.23 -23.90 -10.26
CA ILE A 123 10.22 -23.01 -9.66
C ILE A 123 10.59 -23.50 -8.25
N THR A 124 9.61 -23.88 -7.43
CA THR A 124 9.84 -24.38 -6.07
C THR A 124 10.67 -25.69 -6.08
N ARG A 125 10.35 -26.64 -6.95
CA ARG A 125 11.14 -27.89 -7.12
C ARG A 125 12.58 -27.59 -7.54
N SER A 126 12.78 -26.61 -8.41
CA SER A 126 14.10 -26.17 -8.83
C SER A 126 14.91 -25.63 -7.64
N TRP A 127 14.33 -24.79 -6.78
CA TRP A 127 15.00 -24.30 -5.57
C TRP A 127 15.28 -25.40 -4.54
N ILE A 128 14.39 -26.39 -4.39
CA ILE A 128 14.65 -27.56 -3.55
C ILE A 128 15.89 -28.33 -4.09
N SER A 129 16.00 -28.47 -5.42
CA SER A 129 17.18 -29.09 -6.03
C SER A 129 18.47 -28.33 -5.75
N VAL A 130 18.42 -26.99 -5.71
CA VAL A 130 19.56 -26.16 -5.28
C VAL A 130 19.93 -26.45 -3.81
N GLY A 131 18.94 -26.63 -2.94
CA GLY A 131 19.17 -27.02 -1.53
C GLY A 131 19.84 -28.39 -1.39
N GLU A 132 19.54 -29.32 -2.29
CA GLU A 132 20.16 -30.64 -2.39
C GLU A 132 21.55 -30.62 -3.08
N GLY A 133 22.04 -29.45 -3.47
CA GLY A 133 23.35 -29.30 -4.15
C GLY A 133 23.30 -29.57 -5.66
N ARG A 134 22.14 -29.64 -6.28
CA ARG A 134 21.99 -29.91 -7.71
C ARG A 134 21.54 -28.67 -8.48
N TYR A 135 22.20 -28.40 -9.61
CA TYR A 135 21.71 -27.37 -10.55
C TYR A 135 20.62 -27.95 -11.43
N ALA A 136 19.42 -27.50 -11.28
CA ALA A 136 18.25 -27.91 -12.04
C ALA A 136 17.34 -26.70 -12.27
N PRO A 137 17.62 -25.90 -13.31
CA PRO A 137 16.82 -24.69 -13.59
C PRO A 137 15.35 -25.05 -13.83
N PRO A 138 14.41 -24.16 -13.50
CA PRO A 138 13.00 -24.43 -13.64
C PRO A 138 12.62 -24.61 -15.13
N VAL A 139 11.88 -25.67 -15.42
CA VAL A 139 11.30 -25.95 -16.74
C VAL A 139 9.79 -25.94 -16.61
N ILE A 140 9.13 -25.20 -17.49
CA ILE A 140 7.67 -25.13 -17.54
C ILE A 140 7.21 -25.92 -18.76
N ASP A 141 6.41 -26.96 -18.52
CA ASP A 141 5.74 -27.71 -19.58
C ASP A 141 4.74 -26.80 -20.31
N PRO A 142 4.88 -26.58 -21.62
CA PRO A 142 3.94 -25.75 -22.38
C PRO A 142 2.50 -26.29 -22.36
N ALA A 143 2.32 -27.58 -22.13
CA ALA A 143 1.01 -28.25 -22.07
C ALA A 143 0.33 -28.08 -20.69
N ASP A 144 1.05 -27.62 -19.67
CA ASP A 144 0.46 -27.36 -18.35
C ASP A 144 -0.56 -26.21 -18.44
N ARG A 145 -1.76 -26.45 -17.93
CA ARG A 145 -2.83 -25.45 -17.86
C ARG A 145 -2.43 -24.13 -17.17
N PHE A 146 -1.42 -24.16 -16.33
CA PHE A 146 -0.89 -23.01 -15.61
C PHE A 146 0.41 -22.46 -16.24
N ALA A 147 0.84 -22.94 -17.40
CA ALA A 147 2.12 -22.57 -18.01
C ALA A 147 2.27 -21.04 -18.20
N SER A 148 1.21 -20.36 -18.65
CA SER A 148 1.25 -18.89 -18.85
C SER A 148 1.49 -18.13 -17.55
N LEU A 149 0.85 -18.55 -16.46
CA LEU A 149 1.02 -17.95 -15.14
C LEU A 149 2.41 -18.25 -14.56
N ALA A 150 2.89 -19.49 -14.68
CA ALA A 150 4.21 -19.89 -14.22
C ALA A 150 5.34 -19.11 -14.93
N ARG A 151 5.19 -18.86 -16.24
CA ARG A 151 6.18 -18.09 -17.04
C ARG A 151 6.38 -16.66 -16.55
N ARG A 152 5.37 -16.06 -15.91
CA ARG A 152 5.47 -14.71 -15.34
C ARG A 152 6.59 -14.56 -14.29
N TYR A 153 6.90 -15.65 -13.59
CA TYR A 153 7.92 -15.71 -12.54
C TYR A 153 9.24 -16.34 -13.01
N LEU A 154 9.24 -16.96 -14.19
CA LEU A 154 10.32 -17.83 -14.65
C LEU A 154 11.65 -17.08 -14.82
N ASP A 155 11.66 -15.97 -15.54
CA ASP A 155 12.89 -15.29 -15.96
C ASP A 155 13.69 -14.75 -14.76
N GLU A 156 13.03 -14.29 -13.71
CA GLU A 156 13.68 -13.86 -12.48
C GLU A 156 14.46 -15.02 -11.83
N HIS A 157 13.85 -16.20 -11.73
CA HIS A 157 14.46 -17.36 -11.10
C HIS A 157 15.51 -18.03 -12.00
N LEU A 158 15.35 -18.01 -13.32
CA LEU A 158 16.40 -18.40 -14.25
C LEU A 158 17.64 -17.51 -14.10
N ALA A 159 17.46 -16.19 -13.96
CA ALA A 159 18.55 -15.25 -13.74
C ALA A 159 19.32 -15.59 -12.45
N PHE A 160 18.64 -15.77 -11.33
CA PHE A 160 19.29 -16.13 -10.06
C PHE A 160 20.04 -17.44 -10.11
N GLN A 161 19.48 -18.45 -10.75
CA GLN A 161 20.15 -19.75 -10.85
C GLN A 161 21.31 -19.75 -11.84
N ALA A 162 21.22 -19.02 -12.94
CA ALA A 162 22.33 -18.81 -13.86
C ALA A 162 23.48 -18.06 -13.18
N LEU A 163 23.17 -16.98 -12.44
CA LEU A 163 24.14 -16.26 -11.61
C LEU A 163 24.80 -17.19 -10.58
N ARG A 164 24.02 -18.03 -9.89
CA ARG A 164 24.56 -19.01 -8.94
C ARG A 164 25.53 -19.99 -9.60
N ASN A 165 25.26 -20.42 -10.82
CA ASN A 165 26.06 -21.37 -11.58
C ASN A 165 27.23 -20.72 -12.34
N GLY A 166 27.39 -19.38 -12.27
CA GLY A 166 28.43 -18.65 -12.97
C GLY A 166 28.17 -18.43 -14.48
N ASP A 167 26.97 -18.71 -14.94
CA ASP A 167 26.56 -18.54 -16.35
C ASP A 167 26.07 -17.11 -16.60
N LEU A 168 27.04 -16.19 -16.76
CA LEU A 168 26.75 -14.77 -16.94
C LEU A 168 25.95 -14.44 -18.22
N PRO A 169 26.21 -15.05 -19.40
CA PRO A 169 25.43 -14.75 -20.60
C PRO A 169 23.93 -15.08 -20.45
N ASN A 170 23.61 -16.28 -19.94
CA ASN A 170 22.23 -16.68 -19.71
C ASN A 170 21.59 -15.86 -18.57
N ALA A 171 22.35 -15.51 -17.53
CA ALA A 171 21.91 -14.62 -16.47
C ALA A 171 21.51 -13.26 -17.02
N GLN A 172 22.37 -12.60 -17.81
CA GLN A 172 22.09 -11.30 -18.39
C GLN A 172 20.85 -11.29 -19.28
N SER A 173 20.70 -12.33 -20.11
CA SER A 173 19.53 -12.51 -20.96
C SER A 173 18.24 -12.64 -20.13
N ALA A 174 18.25 -13.43 -19.06
CA ALA A 174 17.11 -13.60 -18.16
C ALA A 174 16.82 -12.34 -17.33
N ILE A 175 17.85 -11.61 -16.85
CA ILE A 175 17.71 -10.33 -16.17
C ILE A 175 16.98 -9.31 -17.07
N ASN A 176 17.39 -9.19 -18.32
CA ASN A 176 16.77 -8.25 -19.25
C ASN A 176 15.28 -8.56 -19.46
N ARG A 177 14.92 -9.86 -19.58
CA ARG A 177 13.50 -10.25 -19.68
C ARG A 177 12.73 -10.01 -18.39
N ALA A 178 13.31 -10.33 -17.23
CA ALA A 178 12.69 -10.09 -15.93
C ALA A 178 12.41 -8.59 -15.70
N LEU A 179 13.38 -7.72 -16.04
CA LEU A 179 13.25 -6.27 -15.88
C LEU A 179 12.40 -5.60 -16.97
N ALA A 180 12.08 -6.28 -18.07
CA ALA A 180 11.10 -5.79 -19.05
C ALA A 180 9.66 -5.83 -18.53
N LEU A 181 9.37 -6.67 -17.55
CA LEU A 181 8.08 -6.75 -16.87
C LEU A 181 8.04 -5.63 -15.80
N ARG A 182 7.17 -4.64 -15.99
CA ARG A 182 6.99 -3.59 -14.97
C ARG A 182 6.27 -4.15 -13.75
N THR A 183 6.88 -4.01 -12.56
CA THR A 183 6.36 -4.48 -11.28
C THR A 183 6.63 -3.44 -10.19
N GLY A 184 5.88 -3.49 -9.10
CA GLY A 184 6.07 -2.57 -7.98
C GLY A 184 7.42 -2.71 -7.24
N GLU A 185 8.17 -3.80 -7.51
CA GLU A 185 9.44 -4.10 -6.84
C GLU A 185 10.68 -3.87 -7.71
N MET A 186 10.58 -3.07 -8.76
CA MET A 186 11.66 -2.93 -9.76
C MET A 186 12.97 -2.47 -9.14
N ASP A 187 12.95 -1.52 -8.23
CA ASP A 187 14.15 -0.99 -7.60
C ASP A 187 14.84 -2.05 -6.75
N ALA A 188 14.08 -2.77 -5.94
CA ALA A 188 14.61 -3.86 -5.14
C ALA A 188 15.21 -4.97 -6.01
N LEU A 189 14.55 -5.33 -7.11
CA LEU A 189 15.03 -6.34 -8.05
C LEU A 189 16.33 -5.90 -8.76
N ARG A 190 16.44 -4.64 -9.19
CA ARG A 190 17.67 -4.06 -9.75
C ARG A 190 18.83 -4.15 -8.75
N LEU A 191 18.59 -3.80 -7.48
CA LEU A 191 19.61 -3.90 -6.42
C LEU A 191 20.10 -5.33 -6.21
N ILE A 192 19.19 -6.33 -6.19
CA ILE A 192 19.58 -7.74 -6.04
C ILE A 192 20.46 -8.18 -7.21
N PHE A 193 20.03 -7.93 -8.45
CA PHE A 193 20.80 -8.33 -9.64
C PHE A 193 22.14 -7.61 -9.71
N ALA A 194 22.18 -6.29 -9.44
CA ALA A 194 23.41 -5.53 -9.45
C ALA A 194 24.43 -6.07 -8.43
N GLY A 195 23.98 -6.39 -7.21
CA GLY A 195 24.85 -6.98 -6.20
C GLY A 195 25.44 -8.32 -6.62
N GLN A 196 24.61 -9.19 -7.21
CA GLN A 196 25.07 -10.50 -7.65
C GLN A 196 25.97 -10.44 -8.90
N LEU A 197 25.73 -9.54 -9.85
CA LEU A 197 26.59 -9.31 -11.00
C LEU A 197 27.95 -8.73 -10.56
N ALA A 198 27.95 -7.72 -9.72
CA ALA A 198 29.17 -7.10 -9.23
C ALA A 198 30.06 -8.09 -8.47
N ALA A 199 29.46 -8.96 -7.64
CA ALA A 199 30.20 -10.00 -6.92
C ALA A 199 30.84 -11.07 -7.83
N ARG A 200 30.40 -11.14 -9.09
CA ARG A 200 30.96 -12.05 -10.12
C ARG A 200 31.86 -11.33 -11.10
N GLY A 201 32.27 -10.09 -10.78
CA GLY A 201 33.16 -9.29 -11.62
C GLY A 201 32.48 -8.54 -12.78
N ALA A 202 31.16 -8.72 -12.99
CA ALA A 202 30.38 -8.04 -14.01
C ALA A 202 29.96 -6.63 -13.53
N LYS A 203 30.98 -5.78 -13.23
CA LYS A 203 30.79 -4.47 -12.59
C LYS A 203 30.09 -3.46 -13.50
N ALA A 204 30.41 -3.47 -14.80
CA ALA A 204 29.81 -2.56 -15.76
C ALA A 204 28.32 -2.85 -15.94
N GLU A 205 27.96 -4.12 -16.06
CA GLU A 205 26.59 -4.62 -16.18
C GLU A 205 25.81 -4.34 -14.90
N ALA A 206 26.41 -4.51 -13.73
CA ALA A 206 25.80 -4.18 -12.44
C ALA A 206 25.44 -2.69 -12.34
N LEU A 207 26.37 -1.80 -12.70
CA LEU A 207 26.14 -0.36 -12.68
C LEU A 207 25.12 0.10 -13.73
N ALA A 208 25.03 -0.59 -14.87
CA ALA A 208 24.04 -0.30 -15.90
C ALA A 208 22.59 -0.58 -15.46
N LEU A 209 22.39 -1.45 -14.46
CA LEU A 209 21.07 -1.71 -13.88
C LEU A 209 20.58 -0.59 -12.96
N LEU A 210 21.49 0.26 -12.46
CA LEU A 210 21.23 1.24 -11.42
C LEU A 210 21.30 2.66 -12.02
N PRO A 211 20.19 3.35 -12.28
CA PRO A 211 20.18 4.73 -12.79
C PRO A 211 21.03 5.68 -11.94
N GLU A 212 21.76 6.58 -12.60
CA GLU A 212 22.75 7.46 -11.94
C GLU A 212 22.10 8.54 -11.07
N LYS A 213 20.93 9.02 -11.50
CA LYS A 213 20.26 10.17 -10.88
C LYS A 213 19.15 9.77 -9.90
N GLU A 214 19.10 8.52 -9.49
CA GLU A 214 18.12 8.05 -8.53
C GLU A 214 18.79 7.80 -7.17
N ALA A 215 18.38 8.55 -6.14
CA ALA A 215 18.96 8.49 -4.80
C ALA A 215 18.85 7.10 -4.16
N ASN A 216 17.84 6.32 -4.53
CA ASN A 216 17.67 4.93 -4.07
C ASN A 216 18.88 4.03 -4.41
N PHE A 217 19.62 4.34 -5.46
CA PHE A 217 20.76 3.54 -5.92
C PHE A 217 22.12 4.14 -5.58
N ALA A 218 22.18 5.35 -5.02
CA ALA A 218 23.44 6.06 -4.79
C ALA A 218 24.44 5.25 -3.95
N GLN A 219 24.01 4.65 -2.83
CA GLN A 219 24.86 3.83 -1.97
C GLN A 219 25.34 2.56 -2.68
N ALA A 220 24.46 1.86 -3.41
CA ALA A 220 24.82 0.66 -4.16
C ALA A 220 25.82 0.96 -5.27
N ARG A 221 25.62 2.04 -6.02
CA ARG A 221 26.55 2.50 -7.05
C ARG A 221 27.92 2.83 -6.47
N ALA A 222 27.98 3.57 -5.35
CA ALA A 222 29.23 3.92 -4.69
C ALA A 222 29.99 2.67 -4.19
N ASP A 223 29.30 1.73 -3.56
CA ASP A 223 29.88 0.49 -3.05
C ASP A 223 30.41 -0.40 -4.20
N ILE A 224 29.64 -0.54 -5.29
CA ILE A 224 30.05 -1.28 -6.48
C ILE A 224 31.23 -0.57 -7.15
N ALA A 225 31.20 0.76 -7.33
CA ALA A 225 32.23 1.53 -7.99
C ALA A 225 33.56 1.46 -7.24
N SER A 226 33.54 1.53 -5.92
CA SER A 226 34.73 1.43 -5.07
C SER A 226 35.29 0.01 -4.91
N GLY A 227 34.55 -1.01 -5.36
CA GLY A 227 34.93 -2.41 -5.16
C GLY A 227 34.82 -2.87 -3.70
N LYS A 228 33.98 -2.22 -2.89
CA LYS A 228 33.70 -2.62 -1.51
C LYS A 228 33.16 -4.04 -1.48
N ALA A 229 33.57 -4.83 -0.47
CA ALA A 229 33.14 -6.20 -0.33
C ALA A 229 31.61 -6.32 -0.25
N LEU A 230 31.01 -7.01 -1.22
CA LEU A 230 29.57 -7.21 -1.35
C LEU A 230 29.11 -8.47 -0.61
N SER A 231 29.55 -8.66 0.63
CA SER A 231 29.37 -9.91 1.40
C SER A 231 27.90 -10.30 1.60
N LEU A 232 26.99 -9.33 1.67
CA LEU A 232 25.54 -9.58 1.83
C LEU A 232 24.82 -9.60 0.49
N HIS A 233 25.10 -8.66 -0.40
CA HIS A 233 24.34 -8.45 -1.64
C HIS A 233 24.83 -9.32 -2.80
N GLY A 234 26.04 -9.85 -2.74
CA GLY A 234 26.66 -10.64 -3.79
C GLY A 234 26.51 -12.16 -3.65
N LYS A 235 26.02 -12.66 -2.52
CA LYS A 235 25.84 -14.10 -2.29
C LYS A 235 24.78 -14.67 -3.23
N ALA A 236 25.05 -15.88 -3.74
CA ALA A 236 24.04 -16.64 -4.48
C ALA A 236 22.90 -17.04 -3.53
N LEU A 237 21.66 -16.88 -3.98
CA LEU A 237 20.49 -17.21 -3.16
C LEU A 237 20.51 -18.70 -2.74
N THR A 238 20.17 -18.97 -1.50
CA THR A 238 19.88 -20.32 -1.00
C THR A 238 18.51 -20.79 -1.51
N ALA A 239 18.16 -22.06 -1.27
CA ALA A 239 16.84 -22.59 -1.62
C ALA A 239 15.71 -21.82 -0.92
N GLY A 240 15.87 -21.53 0.37
CA GLY A 240 14.90 -20.72 1.13
C GLY A 240 14.76 -19.32 0.56
N GLN A 241 15.86 -18.63 0.30
CA GLN A 241 15.85 -17.27 -0.27
C GLN A 241 15.21 -17.22 -1.66
N GLY A 242 15.47 -18.23 -2.51
CA GLY A 242 14.79 -18.30 -3.80
C GLY A 242 13.28 -18.52 -3.67
N PHE A 243 12.85 -19.34 -2.72
CA PHE A 243 11.42 -19.51 -2.43
C PHE A 243 10.80 -18.26 -1.80
N ALA A 244 11.50 -17.60 -0.86
CA ALA A 244 11.07 -16.32 -0.29
C ALA A 244 10.88 -15.28 -1.40
N ARG A 245 11.82 -15.17 -2.33
CA ARG A 245 11.74 -14.25 -3.45
C ARG A 245 10.52 -14.52 -4.34
N LEU A 246 10.22 -15.81 -4.60
CA LEU A 246 9.03 -16.21 -5.35
C LEU A 246 7.74 -15.75 -4.67
N LEU A 247 7.65 -15.94 -3.35
CA LEU A 247 6.48 -15.53 -2.57
C LEU A 247 6.36 -14.00 -2.47
N THR A 248 7.47 -13.28 -2.28
CA THR A 248 7.51 -11.81 -2.26
C THR A 248 6.95 -11.24 -3.56
N ARG A 249 7.42 -11.74 -4.71
CA ARG A 249 6.94 -11.32 -6.01
C ARG A 249 5.46 -11.63 -6.20
N LEU A 250 5.01 -12.83 -5.81
CA LEU A 250 3.60 -13.19 -5.89
C LEU A 250 2.74 -12.28 -5.00
N ALA A 251 3.20 -11.96 -3.77
CA ALA A 251 2.50 -11.06 -2.86
C ALA A 251 2.31 -9.66 -3.46
N SER A 252 3.36 -9.11 -4.07
CA SER A 252 3.31 -7.83 -4.76
C SER A 252 2.35 -7.86 -5.96
N ASP A 253 2.44 -8.89 -6.80
CA ASP A 253 1.62 -9.01 -8.02
C ASP A 253 0.11 -9.12 -7.73
N ILE A 254 -0.31 -9.90 -6.72
CA ILE A 254 -1.73 -10.05 -6.37
C ILE A 254 -2.31 -8.84 -5.62
N SER A 255 -1.46 -7.92 -5.18
CA SER A 255 -1.84 -6.71 -4.46
C SER A 255 -1.64 -5.43 -5.29
N SER A 256 -1.28 -5.57 -6.57
CA SER A 256 -0.95 -4.45 -7.47
C SER A 256 -2.16 -3.62 -7.91
N ASP A 257 -3.36 -4.17 -7.82
CA ASP A 257 -4.63 -3.48 -8.15
C ASP A 257 -5.19 -2.60 -7.01
N GLY A 258 -4.41 -2.43 -5.94
CA GLY A 258 -4.83 -1.70 -4.74
C GLY A 258 -5.70 -2.52 -3.80
N SER A 259 -5.94 -3.80 -4.09
CA SER A 259 -6.67 -4.67 -3.18
C SER A 259 -5.89 -4.89 -1.87
N THR A 260 -6.56 -4.69 -0.75
CA THR A 260 -6.02 -4.98 0.59
C THR A 260 -6.22 -6.45 0.99
N GLY A 261 -6.18 -7.35 0.00
CA GLY A 261 -6.43 -8.77 0.22
C GLY A 261 -5.44 -9.38 1.22
N THR A 262 -5.96 -10.01 2.26
CA THR A 262 -5.14 -10.63 3.32
C THR A 262 -4.18 -11.72 2.83
N LEU A 263 -4.39 -12.25 1.63
CA LEU A 263 -3.51 -13.26 1.04
C LEU A 263 -2.11 -12.69 0.72
N GLY A 264 -2.03 -11.48 0.14
CA GLY A 264 -0.75 -10.82 -0.15
C GLY A 264 0.10 -10.65 1.12
N ILE A 265 -0.52 -10.16 2.19
CA ILE A 265 0.13 -10.03 3.50
C ILE A 265 0.69 -11.37 3.98
N ARG A 266 -0.12 -12.43 3.94
CA ARG A 266 0.32 -13.75 4.41
C ARG A 266 1.48 -14.30 3.59
N LEU A 267 1.47 -14.12 2.27
CA LEU A 267 2.58 -14.54 1.40
C LEU A 267 3.87 -13.76 1.71
N ALA A 268 3.78 -12.44 1.88
CA ALA A 268 4.94 -11.62 2.25
C ALA A 268 5.50 -11.99 3.63
N ARG A 269 4.62 -12.27 4.62
CA ARG A 269 5.02 -12.74 5.95
C ARG A 269 5.67 -14.13 5.92
N ILE A 270 5.14 -15.06 5.10
CA ILE A 270 5.77 -16.37 4.90
C ILE A 270 7.14 -16.19 4.22
N ALA A 271 7.28 -15.28 3.27
CA ALA A 271 8.56 -14.96 2.64
C ALA A 271 9.58 -14.44 3.66
N ALA A 272 9.20 -13.48 4.53
CA ALA A 272 10.04 -12.97 5.60
C ALA A 272 10.43 -14.05 6.61
N PHE A 273 9.56 -15.03 6.88
CA PHE A 273 9.88 -16.17 7.73
C PHE A 273 10.95 -17.09 7.14
N VAL A 274 10.97 -17.27 5.82
CA VAL A 274 11.97 -18.11 5.13
C VAL A 274 13.30 -17.38 4.97
N ASP A 275 13.27 -16.09 4.77
CA ASP A 275 14.47 -15.23 4.62
C ASP A 275 14.37 -14.03 5.58
N PRO A 276 14.63 -14.27 6.89
CA PRO A 276 14.48 -13.23 7.91
C PRO A 276 15.48 -12.07 7.78
N ASP A 277 16.56 -12.24 7.03
CA ASP A 277 17.53 -11.21 6.70
C ASP A 277 17.26 -10.56 5.33
N GLY A 278 16.24 -11.04 4.62
CA GLY A 278 15.91 -10.62 3.26
C GLY A 278 15.13 -9.30 3.21
N PRO A 279 15.73 -8.19 2.77
CA PRO A 279 15.10 -6.87 2.86
C PRO A 279 13.81 -6.75 2.05
N THR A 280 13.71 -7.42 0.91
CA THR A 280 12.57 -7.27 0.00
C THR A 280 11.28 -7.83 0.57
N ALA A 281 11.33 -8.96 1.29
CA ALA A 281 10.16 -9.53 1.93
C ALA A 281 9.61 -8.62 3.03
N HIS A 282 10.50 -8.02 3.82
CA HIS A 282 10.12 -7.07 4.87
C HIS A 282 9.53 -5.77 4.29
N ILE A 283 10.09 -5.23 3.21
CA ILE A 283 9.57 -4.02 2.54
C ILE A 283 8.15 -4.28 2.02
N VAL A 284 7.94 -5.39 1.29
CA VAL A 284 6.61 -5.74 0.76
C VAL A 284 5.62 -6.05 1.89
N ALA A 285 6.07 -6.72 2.96
CA ALA A 285 5.21 -6.95 4.12
C ALA A 285 4.81 -5.64 4.81
N ALA A 286 5.74 -4.68 4.95
CA ALA A 286 5.46 -3.37 5.53
C ALA A 286 4.42 -2.58 4.71
N ASP A 287 4.59 -2.50 3.39
CA ASP A 287 3.61 -1.87 2.49
C ASP A 287 2.22 -2.49 2.64
N LEU A 288 2.11 -3.82 2.49
CA LEU A 288 0.82 -4.51 2.52
C LEU A 288 0.14 -4.42 3.88
N LEU A 289 0.90 -4.52 4.98
CA LEU A 289 0.38 -4.35 6.34
C LEU A 289 -0.10 -2.92 6.59
N SER A 290 0.65 -1.92 6.12
CA SER A 290 0.28 -0.51 6.26
C SER A 290 -1.04 -0.20 5.54
N ARG A 291 -1.17 -0.62 4.28
CA ARG A 291 -2.41 -0.46 3.49
C ARG A 291 -3.61 -1.17 4.08
N ALA A 292 -3.40 -2.29 4.77
CA ALA A 292 -4.46 -3.04 5.44
C ALA A 292 -4.80 -2.55 6.86
N GLY A 293 -4.18 -1.44 7.31
CA GLY A 293 -4.43 -0.88 8.65
C GLY A 293 -3.67 -1.55 9.79
N HIS A 294 -2.75 -2.47 9.49
CA HIS A 294 -1.90 -3.13 10.50
C HIS A 294 -0.59 -2.34 10.76
N ALA A 295 -0.71 -1.03 10.98
CA ALA A 295 0.40 -0.09 11.03
C ALA A 295 1.50 -0.47 12.06
N ALA A 296 1.14 -1.05 13.20
CA ALA A 296 2.13 -1.48 14.20
C ALA A 296 3.07 -2.56 13.64
N TYR A 297 2.52 -3.59 12.98
CA TYR A 297 3.31 -4.65 12.36
C TYR A 297 4.08 -4.14 11.12
N ALA A 298 3.52 -3.19 10.38
CA ALA A 298 4.21 -2.55 9.27
C ALA A 298 5.47 -1.80 9.73
N ILE A 299 5.40 -1.08 10.86
CA ILE A 299 6.55 -0.41 11.48
C ILE A 299 7.63 -1.44 11.89
N GLU A 300 7.23 -2.56 12.48
CA GLU A 300 8.15 -3.63 12.86
C GLU A 300 8.88 -4.18 11.63
N GLU A 301 8.16 -4.50 10.57
CA GLU A 301 8.74 -5.03 9.33
C GLU A 301 9.69 -4.04 8.66
N ALA A 302 9.30 -2.78 8.51
CA ALA A 302 10.16 -1.77 7.91
C ALA A 302 11.47 -1.57 8.70
N ARG A 303 11.44 -1.70 10.02
CA ARG A 303 12.61 -1.58 10.90
C ARG A 303 13.55 -2.80 10.86
N MET A 304 13.10 -3.94 10.33
CA MET A 304 13.98 -5.09 10.11
C MET A 304 15.03 -4.83 9.02
N VAL A 305 14.80 -3.85 8.14
CA VAL A 305 15.72 -3.50 7.08
C VAL A 305 16.70 -2.43 7.55
N PRO A 306 18.04 -2.72 7.58
CA PRO A 306 19.03 -1.78 8.08
C PRO A 306 19.09 -0.48 7.25
N ALA A 307 19.19 0.65 7.95
CA ALA A 307 19.54 1.95 7.40
C ALA A 307 20.72 2.52 8.20
N PRO A 308 21.87 2.88 7.58
CA PRO A 308 22.11 2.92 6.13
C PRO A 308 22.30 1.53 5.49
N GLY A 309 21.93 1.43 4.22
CA GLY A 309 22.07 0.21 3.42
C GLY A 309 21.39 0.36 2.06
N TRP A 310 21.64 -0.57 1.15
CA TRP A 310 21.12 -0.49 -0.22
C TRP A 310 19.59 -0.42 -0.30
N TYR A 311 18.91 -1.05 0.66
CA TYR A 311 17.45 -1.09 0.75
C TYR A 311 16.89 -0.10 1.78
N GLY A 312 17.79 0.61 2.48
CA GLY A 312 17.40 1.48 3.59
C GLY A 312 16.43 2.58 3.16
N ALA A 313 16.67 3.20 2.01
CA ALA A 313 15.79 4.26 1.50
C ALA A 313 14.38 3.73 1.17
N LEU A 314 14.27 2.54 0.57
CA LEU A 314 12.98 1.90 0.27
C LEU A 314 12.25 1.55 1.57
N ALA A 315 12.93 0.93 2.51
CA ALA A 315 12.32 0.57 3.80
C ALA A 315 11.90 1.80 4.62
N GLN A 316 12.69 2.88 4.58
CA GLN A 316 12.33 4.13 5.26
C GLN A 316 11.13 4.82 4.63
N ALA A 317 10.93 4.70 3.31
CA ALA A 317 9.71 5.17 2.66
C ALA A 317 8.48 4.43 3.21
N GLU A 318 8.54 3.10 3.30
CA GLU A 318 7.47 2.30 3.92
C GLU A 318 7.27 2.62 5.40
N LEU A 319 8.35 2.90 6.13
CA LEU A 319 8.26 3.32 7.52
C LEU A 319 7.53 4.66 7.69
N VAL A 320 7.71 5.61 6.78
CA VAL A 320 6.97 6.88 6.76
C VAL A 320 5.46 6.61 6.63
N GLU A 321 5.07 5.74 5.69
CA GLU A 321 3.67 5.37 5.48
C GLU A 321 3.08 4.71 6.73
N ALA A 322 3.79 3.73 7.29
CA ALA A 322 3.36 3.01 8.47
C ALA A 322 3.25 3.90 9.72
N LEU A 323 4.19 4.82 9.91
CA LEU A 323 4.15 5.80 11.01
C LEU A 323 2.95 6.76 10.85
N ALA A 324 2.69 7.23 9.64
CA ALA A 324 1.55 8.09 9.36
C ALA A 324 0.23 7.37 9.63
N ALA A 325 0.09 6.11 9.15
CA ALA A 325 -1.07 5.26 9.39
C ALA A 325 -1.28 4.93 10.89
N ALA A 326 -0.18 4.83 11.67
CA ALA A 326 -0.22 4.65 13.12
C ALA A 326 -0.56 5.94 13.90
N GLY A 327 -0.77 7.07 13.23
CA GLY A 327 -0.98 8.37 13.88
C GLY A 327 0.28 8.99 14.49
N LYS A 328 1.46 8.42 14.25
CA LYS A 328 2.76 8.92 14.71
C LYS A 328 3.32 10.00 13.78
N ARG A 329 2.51 11.04 13.57
CA ARG A 329 2.73 12.05 12.52
C ARG A 329 4.06 12.80 12.66
N ALA A 330 4.44 13.18 13.86
CA ALA A 330 5.71 13.89 14.08
C ALA A 330 6.93 13.05 13.68
N GLU A 331 6.92 11.72 13.99
CA GLU A 331 7.96 10.79 13.56
C GLU A 331 7.96 10.62 12.03
N ALA A 332 6.77 10.48 11.43
CA ALA A 332 6.60 10.37 9.98
C ALA A 332 7.16 11.60 9.24
N ILE A 333 6.80 12.81 9.67
CA ILE A 333 7.29 14.07 9.08
C ILE A 333 8.80 14.21 9.26
N GLY A 334 9.32 13.90 10.45
CA GLY A 334 10.77 13.94 10.70
C GLY A 334 11.55 13.05 9.75
N LEU A 335 11.10 11.81 9.54
CA LEU A 335 11.71 10.87 8.61
C LEU A 335 11.52 11.29 7.15
N ALA A 336 10.32 11.71 6.75
CA ALA A 336 10.05 12.19 5.39
C ALA A 336 10.92 13.40 5.04
N ARG A 337 11.12 14.32 5.99
CA ARG A 337 12.01 15.48 5.80
C ARG A 337 13.47 15.06 5.62
N ALA A 338 13.94 14.08 6.38
CA ALA A 338 15.28 13.53 6.22
C ALA A 338 15.48 12.86 4.85
N LEU A 339 14.47 12.10 4.37
CA LEU A 339 14.49 11.46 3.06
C LEU A 339 14.44 12.47 1.90
N ALA A 340 13.69 13.54 2.06
CA ALA A 340 13.59 14.61 1.08
C ALA A 340 14.84 15.52 1.02
N ALA A 341 15.64 15.53 2.09
CA ALA A 341 16.85 16.36 2.17
C ALA A 341 18.11 15.74 1.56
N VAL A 342 18.05 14.47 1.11
CA VAL A 342 19.22 13.85 0.46
C VAL A 342 19.44 14.46 -0.92
N PRO A 343 20.71 14.55 -1.39
CA PRO A 343 21.00 14.99 -2.75
C PRO A 343 20.27 14.10 -3.78
N ASP A 344 19.75 14.73 -4.83
CA ASP A 344 19.01 14.05 -5.91
C ASP A 344 17.80 13.21 -5.41
N ALA A 345 17.16 13.67 -4.33
CA ALA A 345 15.95 13.03 -3.81
C ALA A 345 14.86 13.00 -4.90
N GLU A 346 14.25 11.85 -5.06
CA GLU A 346 13.17 11.65 -6.02
C GLU A 346 11.99 12.60 -5.69
N PRO A 347 11.30 13.15 -6.71
CA PRO A 347 10.17 14.07 -6.52
C PRO A 347 9.10 13.53 -5.56
N GLU A 348 8.87 12.23 -5.58
CA GLU A 348 7.89 11.52 -4.76
C GLU A 348 8.14 11.69 -3.26
N ARG A 349 9.40 11.82 -2.82
CA ARG A 349 9.76 12.07 -1.42
C ARG A 349 9.32 13.46 -0.97
N HIS A 350 9.48 14.46 -1.84
CA HIS A 350 8.98 15.82 -1.57
C HIS A 350 7.47 15.88 -1.62
N VAL A 351 6.83 15.15 -2.55
CA VAL A 351 5.35 15.02 -2.60
C VAL A 351 4.84 14.45 -1.28
N ARG A 352 5.46 13.35 -0.82
CA ARG A 352 5.04 12.72 0.43
C ARG A 352 5.20 13.64 1.65
N LEU A 353 6.34 14.34 1.74
CA LEU A 353 6.55 15.35 2.78
C LEU A 353 5.46 16.43 2.73
N GLY A 354 5.17 16.96 1.54
CA GLY A 354 4.14 17.98 1.35
C GLY A 354 2.75 17.50 1.79
N GLN A 355 2.38 16.27 1.46
CA GLN A 355 1.10 15.67 1.89
C GLN A 355 1.00 15.55 3.42
N LEU A 356 2.05 15.11 4.09
CA LEU A 356 2.08 15.00 5.55
C LEU A 356 1.99 16.38 6.22
N LEU A 357 2.70 17.37 5.69
CA LEU A 357 2.67 18.75 6.20
C LEU A 357 1.27 19.37 6.01
N ALA A 358 0.63 19.14 4.86
CA ALA A 358 -0.73 19.62 4.61
C ALA A 358 -1.75 19.02 5.59
N GLN A 359 -1.63 17.72 5.92
CA GLN A 359 -2.47 17.07 6.93
C GLN A 359 -2.32 17.69 8.33
N GLU A 360 -1.13 18.18 8.66
CA GLU A 360 -0.85 18.90 9.91
C GLU A 360 -1.13 20.42 9.81
N LYS A 361 -1.71 20.86 8.69
CA LYS A 361 -2.03 22.26 8.39
C LYS A 361 -0.80 23.18 8.31
N ASP A 362 0.39 22.62 8.11
CA ASP A 362 1.59 23.37 7.71
C ASP A 362 1.55 23.60 6.19
N PHE A 363 0.66 24.50 5.77
CA PHE A 363 0.39 24.73 4.35
C PHE A 363 1.55 25.42 3.62
N GLU A 364 2.32 26.26 4.30
CA GLU A 364 3.53 26.88 3.74
C GLU A 364 4.61 25.83 3.49
N GLY A 365 4.87 24.97 4.47
CA GLY A 365 5.79 23.85 4.33
C GLY A 365 5.36 22.88 3.22
N ALA A 366 4.06 22.59 3.15
CA ALA A 366 3.49 21.73 2.11
C ALA A 366 3.69 22.31 0.70
N ALA A 367 3.33 23.59 0.50
CA ALA A 367 3.51 24.27 -0.79
C ALA A 367 5.00 24.30 -1.21
N SER A 368 5.91 24.56 -0.27
CA SER A 368 7.35 24.54 -0.51
C SER A 368 7.84 23.15 -0.94
N ALA A 369 7.38 22.09 -0.28
CA ALA A 369 7.74 20.72 -0.63
C ALA A 369 7.21 20.33 -2.02
N PHE A 370 5.95 20.64 -2.35
CA PHE A 370 5.38 20.39 -3.68
C PHE A 370 6.10 21.17 -4.78
N ARG A 371 6.50 22.42 -4.51
CA ARG A 371 7.29 23.24 -5.44
C ARG A 371 8.66 22.62 -5.69
N THR A 372 9.31 22.10 -4.65
CA THR A 372 10.59 21.39 -4.79
C THR A 372 10.44 20.13 -5.64
N ALA A 373 9.37 19.36 -5.45
CA ALA A 373 9.08 18.18 -6.26
C ALA A 373 8.96 18.51 -7.76
N GLN A 374 8.43 19.68 -8.13
CA GLN A 374 8.32 20.09 -9.53
C GLN A 374 9.66 20.25 -10.24
N ALA A 375 10.75 20.53 -9.51
CA ALA A 375 12.07 20.67 -10.09
C ALA A 375 12.60 19.35 -10.72
N GLY A 376 12.01 18.21 -10.38
CA GLY A 376 12.32 16.91 -11.00
C GLY A 376 11.69 16.70 -12.37
N TYR A 377 10.87 17.63 -12.87
CA TYR A 377 10.18 17.52 -14.15
C TYR A 377 10.51 18.69 -15.09
N PRO A 378 10.50 18.48 -16.40
CA PRO A 378 10.51 19.59 -17.37
C PRO A 378 9.34 20.54 -17.11
N ALA A 379 9.53 21.84 -17.33
CA ALA A 379 8.53 22.86 -16.98
C ALA A 379 7.16 22.69 -17.68
N ASP A 380 7.16 22.08 -18.87
CA ASP A 380 5.99 21.77 -19.70
C ASP A 380 5.41 20.37 -19.45
N ALA A 381 6.09 19.55 -18.64
CA ALA A 381 5.71 18.17 -18.34
C ALA A 381 5.48 17.92 -16.82
N VAL A 382 5.35 18.98 -16.02
CA VAL A 382 5.00 18.86 -14.60
C VAL A 382 3.62 18.21 -14.48
N PRO A 383 3.47 17.12 -13.67
CA PRO A 383 2.18 16.50 -13.45
C PRO A 383 1.16 17.51 -12.90
N TRP A 384 -0.01 17.58 -13.51
CA TRP A 384 -1.07 18.51 -13.07
C TRP A 384 -1.48 18.29 -11.60
N ALA A 385 -1.46 17.03 -11.14
CA ALA A 385 -1.77 16.70 -9.75
C ALA A 385 -0.82 17.36 -8.76
N LEU A 386 0.46 17.48 -9.10
CA LEU A 386 1.46 18.14 -8.27
C LEU A 386 1.22 19.65 -8.17
N LEU A 387 0.82 20.28 -9.29
CA LEU A 387 0.41 21.69 -9.30
C LEU A 387 -0.89 21.90 -8.51
N LEU A 388 -1.82 20.96 -8.60
CA LEU A 388 -3.05 21.00 -7.82
C LEU A 388 -2.76 20.92 -6.31
N PHE A 389 -1.85 20.04 -5.89
CA PHE A 389 -1.43 19.95 -4.49
C PHE A 389 -0.79 21.25 -3.99
N GLU A 390 0.14 21.84 -4.77
CA GLU A 390 0.73 23.14 -4.41
C GLU A 390 -0.33 24.22 -4.35
N GLY A 391 -1.20 24.32 -5.36
CA GLY A 391 -2.27 25.33 -5.41
C GLY A 391 -3.24 25.21 -4.24
N SER A 392 -3.62 23.97 -3.89
CA SER A 392 -4.48 23.71 -2.73
C SER A 392 -3.80 24.08 -1.41
N ALA A 393 -2.52 23.76 -1.24
CA ALA A 393 -1.78 24.15 -0.04
C ALA A 393 -1.65 25.67 0.10
N LEU A 394 -1.33 26.37 -0.99
CA LEU A 394 -1.28 27.84 -1.01
C LEU A 394 -2.64 28.47 -0.71
N GLU A 395 -3.70 27.92 -1.26
CA GLU A 395 -5.06 28.42 -1.01
C GLU A 395 -5.46 28.27 0.46
N GLN A 396 -5.22 27.09 1.05
CA GLN A 396 -5.50 26.83 2.45
C GLN A 396 -4.59 27.65 3.39
N GLY A 397 -3.38 27.97 2.94
CA GLY A 397 -2.46 28.91 3.59
C GLY A 397 -2.81 30.39 3.40
N ALA A 398 -3.97 30.72 2.81
CA ALA A 398 -4.42 32.08 2.50
C ALA A 398 -3.55 32.84 1.48
N HIS A 399 -2.72 32.17 0.69
CA HIS A 399 -1.89 32.73 -0.38
C HIS A 399 -2.59 32.68 -1.74
N TRP A 400 -3.82 33.19 -1.84
CA TRP A 400 -4.68 33.02 -3.01
C TRP A 400 -4.04 33.47 -4.33
N ASN A 401 -3.33 34.58 -4.36
CA ASN A 401 -2.74 35.09 -5.62
C ASN A 401 -1.71 34.11 -6.19
N GLU A 402 -0.92 33.46 -5.35
CA GLU A 402 0.05 32.44 -5.75
C GLU A 402 -0.69 31.14 -6.13
N ALA A 403 -1.66 30.73 -5.31
CA ALA A 403 -2.51 29.57 -5.58
C ALA A 403 -3.16 29.64 -6.96
N ARG A 404 -3.77 30.79 -7.27
CA ARG A 404 -4.41 31.02 -8.57
C ARG A 404 -3.42 30.87 -9.73
N ALA A 405 -2.24 31.46 -9.65
CA ALA A 405 -1.24 31.38 -10.71
C ALA A 405 -0.79 29.93 -10.96
N VAL A 406 -0.62 29.13 -9.90
CA VAL A 406 -0.26 27.71 -9.98
C VAL A 406 -1.42 26.88 -10.56
N LEU A 407 -2.65 27.10 -10.11
CA LEU A 407 -3.84 26.41 -10.62
C LEU A 407 -4.14 26.74 -12.07
N GLU A 408 -3.96 28.01 -12.49
CA GLU A 408 -4.05 28.40 -13.90
C GLU A 408 -2.98 27.72 -14.76
N ARG A 409 -1.76 27.54 -14.22
CA ARG A 409 -0.71 26.74 -14.88
C ARG A 409 -1.14 25.29 -15.01
N ALA A 410 -1.72 24.69 -13.96
CA ALA A 410 -2.26 23.33 -14.03
C ALA A 410 -3.34 23.18 -15.12
N ALA A 411 -4.26 24.14 -15.20
CA ALA A 411 -5.31 24.14 -16.23
C ALA A 411 -4.76 24.33 -17.67
N ARG A 412 -3.65 25.06 -17.82
CA ARG A 412 -2.97 25.15 -19.14
C ARG A 412 -2.28 23.87 -19.55
N LEU A 413 -1.61 23.16 -18.60
CA LEU A 413 -0.92 21.90 -18.87
C LEU A 413 -1.89 20.73 -19.05
N ALA A 414 -3.02 20.76 -18.37
CA ALA A 414 -4.05 19.71 -18.40
C ALA A 414 -5.45 20.32 -18.72
N PRO A 415 -5.65 20.86 -19.94
CA PRO A 415 -6.86 21.61 -20.25
C PRO A 415 -8.16 20.79 -20.28
N ASN A 416 -8.06 19.47 -20.24
CA ASN A 416 -9.18 18.54 -20.19
C ASN A 416 -9.23 17.70 -18.90
N GLU A 417 -8.51 18.12 -17.84
CA GLU A 417 -8.58 17.49 -16.54
C GLU A 417 -9.71 18.11 -15.71
N PRO A 418 -10.84 17.41 -15.52
CA PRO A 418 -12.01 17.97 -14.86
C PRO A 418 -11.76 18.37 -13.41
N THR A 419 -10.87 17.67 -12.71
CA THR A 419 -10.52 17.95 -11.31
C THR A 419 -9.86 19.33 -11.16
N VAL A 420 -8.91 19.65 -12.05
CA VAL A 420 -8.22 20.94 -12.07
C VAL A 420 -9.16 22.07 -12.42
N LEU A 421 -9.98 21.87 -13.48
CA LEU A 421 -10.95 22.87 -13.94
C LEU A 421 -11.99 23.16 -12.87
N ASN A 422 -12.48 22.11 -12.21
CA ASN A 422 -13.45 22.23 -11.11
C ASN A 422 -12.84 22.99 -9.92
N TYR A 423 -11.63 22.60 -9.49
CA TYR A 423 -11.00 23.24 -8.34
C TYR A 423 -10.75 24.73 -8.58
N LEU A 424 -10.15 25.09 -9.73
CA LEU A 424 -9.89 26.49 -10.08
C LEU A 424 -11.18 27.29 -10.22
N GLY A 425 -12.19 26.75 -10.91
CA GLY A 425 -13.48 27.39 -11.12
C GLY A 425 -14.19 27.64 -9.80
N TYR A 426 -14.32 26.61 -8.96
CA TYR A 426 -14.97 26.72 -7.64
C TYR A 426 -14.27 27.73 -6.72
N ALA A 427 -12.93 27.66 -6.63
CA ALA A 427 -12.15 28.59 -5.79
C ALA A 427 -12.29 30.06 -6.22
N GLN A 428 -12.50 30.33 -7.52
CA GLN A 428 -12.79 31.66 -8.04
C GLN A 428 -14.24 32.11 -7.72
N ILE A 429 -15.22 31.20 -7.83
CA ILE A 429 -16.63 31.47 -7.47
C ILE A 429 -16.75 31.87 -6.00
N GLU A 430 -16.13 31.09 -5.10
CA GLU A 430 -16.13 31.39 -3.66
C GLU A 430 -15.59 32.79 -3.34
N ARG A 431 -14.60 33.23 -4.12
CA ARG A 431 -13.98 34.56 -3.95
C ARG A 431 -14.60 35.67 -4.79
N ARG A 432 -15.64 35.35 -5.56
CA ARG A 432 -16.30 36.25 -6.50
C ARG A 432 -15.31 36.92 -7.46
N GLN A 433 -14.33 36.15 -7.94
CA GLN A 433 -13.31 36.61 -8.88
C GLN A 433 -13.44 35.89 -10.22
N ASN A 434 -13.24 36.62 -11.32
CA ASN A 434 -13.29 36.06 -12.68
C ASN A 434 -14.55 35.20 -12.94
N MET A 435 -15.72 35.64 -12.46
CA MET A 435 -16.96 34.85 -12.39
C MET A 435 -17.32 34.18 -13.72
N ASP A 436 -17.28 34.95 -14.83
CA ASP A 436 -17.63 34.40 -16.16
C ASP A 436 -16.66 33.28 -16.57
N ALA A 437 -15.35 33.50 -16.38
CA ALA A 437 -14.34 32.49 -16.70
C ALA A 437 -14.46 31.28 -15.78
N ALA A 438 -14.77 31.47 -14.50
CA ALA A 438 -14.98 30.40 -13.55
C ALA A 438 -16.18 29.51 -13.92
N VAL A 439 -17.30 30.12 -14.32
CA VAL A 439 -18.48 29.38 -14.82
C VAL A 439 -18.14 28.55 -16.05
N GLU A 440 -17.36 29.08 -16.99
CA GLU A 440 -16.94 28.33 -18.19
C GLU A 440 -16.00 27.15 -17.84
N LEU A 441 -15.11 27.31 -16.87
CA LEU A 441 -14.30 26.20 -16.35
C LEU A 441 -15.18 25.09 -15.76
N LEU A 442 -16.17 25.45 -14.94
CA LEU A 442 -17.09 24.50 -14.30
C LEU A 442 -18.02 23.82 -15.31
N LYS A 443 -18.52 24.54 -16.32
CA LYS A 443 -19.26 23.95 -17.44
C LYS A 443 -18.43 22.91 -18.18
N LYS A 444 -17.17 23.23 -18.46
CA LYS A 444 -16.24 22.31 -19.12
C LYS A 444 -15.96 21.07 -18.25
N ALA A 445 -15.72 21.26 -16.95
CA ALA A 445 -15.53 20.15 -16.01
C ALA A 445 -16.76 19.23 -15.97
N SER A 446 -17.95 19.81 -15.88
CA SER A 446 -19.22 19.07 -15.88
C SER A 446 -19.46 18.31 -17.19
N ALA A 447 -19.10 18.88 -18.34
CA ALA A 447 -19.18 18.19 -19.62
C ALA A 447 -18.24 16.98 -19.71
N LEU A 448 -17.05 17.07 -19.10
CA LEU A 448 -16.06 15.99 -19.07
C LEU A 448 -16.44 14.86 -18.10
N LYS A 449 -17.08 15.20 -16.96
CA LYS A 449 -17.56 14.24 -15.95
C LYS A 449 -19.00 14.54 -15.51
N PRO A 450 -20.00 14.26 -16.34
CA PRO A 450 -21.39 14.68 -16.08
C PRO A 450 -22.07 13.92 -14.92
N GLN A 451 -21.48 12.80 -14.45
CA GLN A 451 -22.00 12.01 -13.34
C GLN A 451 -21.29 12.28 -12.00
N ASP A 452 -20.30 13.16 -11.98
CA ASP A 452 -19.58 13.53 -10.76
C ASP A 452 -20.41 14.53 -9.96
N SER A 453 -20.82 14.12 -8.75
CA SER A 453 -21.69 14.94 -7.89
C SER A 453 -21.02 16.21 -7.40
N SER A 454 -19.71 16.16 -7.10
CA SER A 454 -18.97 17.33 -6.63
C SER A 454 -18.80 18.38 -7.73
N ILE A 455 -18.56 17.94 -8.98
CA ILE A 455 -18.48 18.83 -10.14
C ILE A 455 -19.86 19.40 -10.48
N THR A 456 -20.91 18.58 -10.37
CA THR A 456 -22.30 19.01 -10.57
C THR A 456 -22.71 20.06 -9.52
N ASP A 457 -22.34 19.85 -8.26
CA ASP A 457 -22.56 20.81 -7.18
C ASP A 457 -21.83 22.12 -7.43
N SER A 458 -20.54 22.07 -7.77
CA SER A 458 -19.74 23.27 -8.05
C SER A 458 -20.35 24.15 -9.16
N LEU A 459 -20.86 23.51 -10.22
CA LEU A 459 -21.52 24.25 -11.29
C LEU A 459 -22.90 24.78 -10.84
N GLY A 460 -23.69 24.00 -10.10
CA GLY A 460 -24.97 24.43 -9.54
C GLY A 460 -24.78 25.59 -8.54
N TRP A 461 -23.77 25.51 -7.70
CA TRP A 461 -23.39 26.59 -6.79
C TRP A 461 -22.97 27.86 -7.54
N ALA A 462 -22.18 27.71 -8.61
CA ALA A 462 -21.81 28.86 -9.45
C ALA A 462 -23.03 29.55 -10.07
N GLN A 463 -24.02 28.80 -10.56
CA GLN A 463 -25.29 29.34 -11.06
C GLN A 463 -26.07 30.05 -9.95
N PHE A 464 -26.12 29.48 -8.74
CA PHE A 464 -26.73 30.11 -7.59
C PHE A 464 -26.07 31.46 -7.25
N VAL A 465 -24.73 31.48 -7.15
CA VAL A 465 -23.98 32.71 -6.79
C VAL A 465 -24.08 33.78 -7.87
N THR A 466 -24.27 33.40 -9.14
CA THR A 466 -24.50 34.32 -10.27
C THR A 466 -25.97 34.76 -10.41
N GLY A 467 -26.88 34.21 -9.59
CA GLY A 467 -28.30 34.60 -9.55
C GLY A 467 -29.23 33.79 -10.46
N ASP A 468 -28.72 32.77 -11.14
CA ASP A 468 -29.54 31.88 -11.97
C ASP A 468 -30.10 30.72 -11.10
N ILE A 469 -31.10 31.07 -10.27
CA ILE A 469 -31.71 30.13 -9.31
C ILE A 469 -32.43 28.98 -10.03
N ASP A 470 -33.06 29.27 -11.16
CA ASP A 470 -33.84 28.30 -11.92
C ASP A 470 -32.95 27.19 -12.52
N ALA A 471 -31.72 27.53 -12.91
CA ALA A 471 -30.74 26.55 -13.37
C ALA A 471 -30.01 25.88 -12.18
N ALA A 472 -29.77 26.57 -11.08
CA ALA A 472 -29.05 26.06 -9.91
C ALA A 472 -29.78 24.90 -9.22
N VAL A 473 -31.08 25.06 -8.93
CA VAL A 473 -31.85 24.12 -8.13
C VAL A 473 -31.85 22.70 -8.73
N PRO A 474 -32.18 22.47 -10.01
CA PRO A 474 -32.16 21.13 -10.58
C PRO A 474 -30.76 20.47 -10.58
N MET A 475 -29.71 21.28 -10.71
CA MET A 475 -28.34 20.76 -10.66
C MET A 475 -27.94 20.34 -9.25
N LEU A 476 -28.24 21.15 -8.25
CA LEU A 476 -27.96 20.83 -6.85
C LEU A 476 -28.82 19.66 -6.34
N GLU A 477 -30.08 19.54 -6.78
CA GLU A 477 -30.90 18.34 -6.52
C GLU A 477 -30.25 17.06 -7.07
N ARG A 478 -29.72 17.13 -8.29
CA ARG A 478 -29.01 16.00 -8.90
C ARG A 478 -27.71 15.69 -8.17
N ALA A 479 -26.94 16.70 -7.76
CA ALA A 479 -25.72 16.52 -6.99
C ALA A 479 -26.01 15.85 -5.63
N ALA A 480 -27.01 16.33 -4.89
CA ALA A 480 -27.41 15.77 -3.61
C ALA A 480 -27.97 14.34 -3.74
N ALA A 481 -28.67 14.02 -4.81
CA ALA A 481 -29.11 12.66 -5.08
C ALA A 481 -27.94 11.68 -5.31
N GLY A 482 -26.84 12.13 -5.93
CA GLY A 482 -25.65 11.32 -6.17
C GLY A 482 -24.69 11.24 -4.97
N ALA A 483 -24.74 12.21 -4.05
CA ALA A 483 -23.92 12.27 -2.85
C ALA A 483 -24.75 12.67 -1.61
N PRO A 484 -25.70 11.84 -1.17
CA PRO A 484 -26.66 12.18 -0.11
C PRO A 484 -26.03 12.39 1.27
N ALA A 485 -24.82 11.88 1.49
CA ALA A 485 -24.06 12.02 2.74
C ALA A 485 -23.10 13.22 2.75
N ASP A 486 -23.04 14.02 1.69
CA ASP A 486 -22.17 15.19 1.64
C ASP A 486 -22.86 16.40 2.26
N ALA A 487 -22.26 16.94 3.34
CA ALA A 487 -22.81 18.08 4.06
C ALA A 487 -22.81 19.36 3.22
N THR A 488 -21.77 19.61 2.43
CA THR A 488 -21.62 20.83 1.61
C THR A 488 -22.65 20.85 0.50
N ILE A 489 -22.79 19.76 -0.24
CA ILE A 489 -23.76 19.63 -1.33
C ILE A 489 -25.20 19.83 -0.83
N ASN A 490 -25.53 19.21 0.31
CA ASN A 490 -26.87 19.41 0.91
C ASN A 490 -27.07 20.83 1.47
N GLU A 491 -26.02 21.50 1.96
CA GLU A 491 -26.10 22.91 2.36
C GLU A 491 -26.36 23.82 1.16
N HIS A 492 -25.61 23.65 0.06
CA HIS A 492 -25.80 24.41 -1.19
C HIS A 492 -27.21 24.22 -1.75
N LEU A 493 -27.71 22.98 -1.79
CA LEU A 493 -29.09 22.69 -2.18
C LEU A 493 -30.09 23.44 -1.29
N GLY A 494 -29.92 23.40 0.01
CA GLY A 494 -30.79 24.10 0.96
C GLY A 494 -30.81 25.63 0.73
N ASP A 495 -29.64 26.22 0.47
CA ASP A 495 -29.50 27.64 0.20
C ASP A 495 -30.21 28.05 -1.12
N ALA A 496 -30.04 27.25 -2.18
CA ALA A 496 -30.71 27.46 -3.46
C ALA A 496 -32.24 27.28 -3.38
N LEU A 497 -32.70 26.24 -2.69
CA LEU A 497 -34.14 26.02 -2.44
C LEU A 497 -34.76 27.16 -1.65
N TRP A 498 -34.07 27.68 -0.66
CA TRP A 498 -34.55 28.83 0.11
C TRP A 498 -34.71 30.07 -0.76
N ALA A 499 -33.74 30.37 -1.62
CA ALA A 499 -33.81 31.46 -2.58
C ALA A 499 -34.93 31.28 -3.61
N ALA A 500 -35.19 30.03 -4.04
CA ALA A 500 -36.33 29.67 -4.90
C ALA A 500 -37.70 29.74 -4.19
N GLY A 501 -37.75 30.11 -2.90
CA GLY A 501 -38.99 30.16 -2.11
C GLY A 501 -39.47 28.79 -1.58
N ARG A 502 -38.80 27.70 -1.89
CA ARG A 502 -39.08 26.31 -1.46
C ARG A 502 -38.59 26.07 -0.03
N ARG A 503 -39.06 26.92 0.91
CA ARG A 503 -38.54 27.04 2.29
C ARG A 503 -38.67 25.77 3.13
N TYR A 504 -39.68 24.96 2.85
CA TYR A 504 -39.89 23.71 3.55
C TYR A 504 -38.82 22.69 3.14
N GLU A 505 -38.59 22.54 1.86
CA GLU A 505 -37.59 21.65 1.27
C GLU A 505 -36.17 22.08 1.65
N ALA A 506 -35.89 23.38 1.66
CA ALA A 506 -34.63 23.92 2.14
C ALA A 506 -34.25 23.44 3.55
N ARG A 507 -35.25 23.44 4.47
CA ARG A 507 -35.03 22.95 5.83
C ARG A 507 -34.74 21.44 5.90
N TYR A 508 -35.27 20.65 4.97
CA TYR A 508 -34.92 19.23 4.87
C TYR A 508 -33.48 19.04 4.38
N ALA A 509 -33.06 19.78 3.35
CA ALA A 509 -31.70 19.74 2.84
C ALA A 509 -30.68 20.15 3.93
N TRP A 510 -30.91 21.24 4.66
CA TRP A 510 -30.04 21.63 5.77
C TRP A 510 -30.04 20.61 6.92
N ARG A 511 -31.15 19.89 7.19
CA ARG A 511 -31.15 18.81 8.17
C ARG A 511 -30.36 17.61 7.70
N ALA A 512 -30.44 17.27 6.40
CA ALA A 512 -29.62 16.21 5.82
C ALA A 512 -28.13 16.56 5.93
N ALA A 513 -27.74 17.80 5.59
CA ALA A 513 -26.40 18.30 5.77
C ALA A 513 -25.91 18.20 7.24
N ALA A 514 -26.77 18.59 8.20
CA ALA A 514 -26.44 18.60 9.63
C ALA A 514 -26.14 17.21 10.22
N VAL A 515 -26.60 16.12 9.58
CA VAL A 515 -26.29 14.75 10.02
C VAL A 515 -24.81 14.43 9.88
N PHE A 516 -24.16 15.02 8.89
CA PHE A 516 -22.77 14.75 8.52
C PHE A 516 -21.81 15.92 8.82
N ALA A 517 -22.33 17.04 9.32
CA ALA A 517 -21.56 18.24 9.64
C ALA A 517 -21.09 18.24 11.11
N GLU A 518 -19.92 18.83 11.35
CA GLU A 518 -19.34 18.99 12.67
C GLU A 518 -18.98 20.46 12.95
N GLY A 519 -18.71 20.78 14.20
CA GLY A 519 -18.19 22.08 14.63
C GLY A 519 -19.08 23.27 14.24
N GLU A 520 -18.48 24.30 13.68
CA GLU A 520 -19.16 25.55 13.27
C GLU A 520 -20.20 25.32 12.16
N THR A 521 -19.93 24.41 11.23
CA THR A 521 -20.87 24.07 10.16
C THR A 521 -22.15 23.47 10.71
N ALA A 522 -22.07 22.55 11.68
CA ALA A 522 -23.25 21.97 12.32
C ALA A 522 -24.08 23.06 13.04
N GLN A 523 -23.42 24.00 13.72
CA GLN A 523 -24.09 25.12 14.40
C GLN A 523 -24.79 26.05 13.38
N ARG A 524 -24.12 26.37 12.28
CA ARG A 524 -24.67 27.19 11.19
C ARG A 524 -25.90 26.54 10.56
N LEU A 525 -25.83 25.24 10.25
CA LEU A 525 -26.95 24.48 9.69
C LEU A 525 -28.15 24.38 10.65
N ALA A 526 -27.90 24.22 11.94
CA ALA A 526 -28.95 24.25 12.96
C ALA A 526 -29.65 25.61 13.00
N ALA A 527 -28.90 26.70 12.90
CA ALA A 527 -29.44 28.06 12.83
C ALA A 527 -30.27 28.29 11.56
N LYS A 528 -29.75 27.93 10.38
CA LYS A 528 -30.50 27.96 9.10
C LYS A 528 -31.81 27.18 9.19
N THR A 529 -31.78 25.98 9.77
CA THR A 529 -32.98 25.12 9.91
C THR A 529 -34.05 25.77 10.78
N ARG A 530 -33.66 26.42 11.90
CA ARG A 530 -34.58 27.03 12.88
C ARG A 530 -35.09 28.38 12.40
N GLU A 531 -34.20 29.24 11.93
CA GLU A 531 -34.45 30.67 11.72
C GLU A 531 -34.63 31.03 10.24
N GLY A 532 -34.24 30.13 9.35
CA GLY A 532 -34.12 30.37 7.91
C GLY A 532 -32.78 30.99 7.53
N MET A 533 -32.60 31.28 6.23
CA MET A 533 -31.40 31.93 5.73
C MET A 533 -31.30 33.38 6.20
N LYS A 534 -30.13 33.73 6.68
CA LYS A 534 -29.71 35.09 6.99
C LYS A 534 -28.33 35.36 6.40
N PRO A 535 -27.93 36.62 6.17
CA PRO A 535 -26.61 36.93 5.61
C PRO A 535 -25.44 36.33 6.39
N GLU A 536 -25.53 36.29 7.72
CA GLU A 536 -24.53 35.70 8.60
C GLU A 536 -24.43 34.17 8.54
N TYR A 537 -25.43 33.52 7.94
CA TYR A 537 -25.47 32.05 7.78
C TYR A 537 -25.13 31.60 6.35
N ALA A 538 -24.76 32.53 5.45
CA ALA A 538 -24.37 32.13 4.08
C ALA A 538 -23.24 31.09 4.11
N ALA A 539 -23.30 30.09 3.25
CA ALA A 539 -22.19 29.16 3.04
C ALA A 539 -20.94 29.95 2.59
N ARG A 540 -19.80 29.59 3.12
CA ARG A 540 -18.51 30.24 2.81
C ARG A 540 -17.72 29.33 1.89
#